data_ffd919ff6e8fc258bcfdad8a37ceb6bc
#
_entry.id   ffd919ff6e8fc258bcfdad8a37ceb6bc
#
_cell.length_a   1.000
_cell.length_b   1.000
_cell.length_c   1.000
_cell.angle_alpha   90.00
_cell.angle_beta   90.00
_cell.angle_gamma   90.00
#
_symmetry.space_group_name_H-M   'P 1'
#
loop_
_entity.id
_entity.type
_entity.pdbx_description
1 polymer ?
#
loop_
_entity_poly.entity_id
_entity_poly.type
_entity_poly.pdbx_seq_one_letter_code
_entity_poly.pdbx_strand_id
1 'polypeptide(L)'
;MNTLETIFTRKSVRQFKNQKVDEKDIKTILKAGMSGPTCVNSKDWSFIVVDDPEVLHKMYQANGVPAKPLLECAFAILICGDYSKAFKFSKDYFAVDGSIAGQNMILAAWSLGIGSVWLGTWPQMDRVFAQSKLFDLPNDQIPHSIIAFGYPLDEIKEKE
;
A
#
# COMPACT_ATOMS: atom_id res chain seq x y z
N MET A 1 17.66 11.43 -6.57
CA MET A 1 16.73 12.16 -5.68
C MET A 1 17.15 11.90 -4.24
N ASN A 2 17.41 12.95 -3.47
CA ASN A 2 17.73 12.80 -2.05
C ASN A 2 16.44 12.70 -1.20
N THR A 3 16.58 12.37 0.08
CA THR A 3 15.42 12.12 0.96
C THR A 3 14.46 13.32 1.05
N LEU A 4 14.97 14.52 1.25
CA LEU A 4 14.13 15.72 1.37
C LEU A 4 13.41 16.03 0.06
N GLU A 5 14.12 15.95 -1.06
CA GLU A 5 13.54 16.11 -2.38
C GLU A 5 12.41 15.09 -2.62
N THR A 6 12.62 13.83 -2.27
CA THR A 6 11.58 12.78 -2.37
C THR A 6 10.35 13.12 -1.54
N ILE A 7 10.55 13.55 -0.28
CA ILE A 7 9.45 13.91 0.61
C ILE A 7 8.66 15.11 0.08
N PHE A 8 9.36 16.15 -0.39
CA PHE A 8 8.72 17.40 -0.79
C PHE A 8 8.03 17.30 -2.16
N THR A 9 8.56 16.48 -3.08
CA THR A 9 8.00 16.34 -4.44
C THR A 9 6.97 15.25 -4.58
N ARG A 10 6.94 14.27 -3.64
CA ARG A 10 5.98 13.18 -3.68
C ARG A 10 4.54 13.70 -3.82
N LYS A 11 3.77 13.08 -4.68
CA LYS A 11 2.33 13.34 -4.82
C LYS A 11 1.55 12.04 -5.07
N SER A 12 0.23 12.08 -4.84
CA SER A 12 -0.64 10.97 -5.19
C SER A 12 -0.87 10.92 -6.70
N VAL A 13 -0.61 9.76 -7.29
CA VAL A 13 -0.79 9.48 -8.71
C VAL A 13 -1.95 8.51 -8.87
N ARG A 14 -2.95 8.88 -9.69
CA ARG A 14 -4.19 8.12 -9.87
C ARG A 14 -4.39 7.57 -11.28
N GLN A 15 -3.55 7.98 -12.22
CA GLN A 15 -3.54 7.52 -13.60
C GLN A 15 -2.16 7.00 -13.96
N PHE A 16 -2.11 5.80 -14.48
CA PHE A 16 -0.89 5.06 -14.72
C PHE A 16 -0.74 4.64 -16.17
N LYS A 17 0.51 4.53 -16.62
CA LYS A 17 0.84 3.90 -17.88
C LYS A 17 0.59 2.39 -17.81
N ASN A 18 0.18 1.79 -18.92
CA ASN A 18 0.13 0.33 -19.05
C ASN A 18 1.55 -0.23 -19.19
N GLN A 19 2.28 -0.23 -18.10
CA GLN A 19 3.68 -0.65 -18.04
C GLN A 19 3.92 -1.41 -16.72
N LYS A 20 4.52 -2.59 -16.83
CA LYS A 20 4.91 -3.39 -15.67
C LYS A 20 6.06 -2.74 -14.92
N VAL A 21 6.08 -2.94 -13.61
CA VAL A 21 7.20 -2.58 -12.73
C VAL A 21 8.07 -3.82 -12.52
N ASP A 22 9.37 -3.64 -12.59
CA ASP A 22 10.32 -4.73 -12.38
C ASP A 22 10.22 -5.32 -10.98
N GLU A 23 10.32 -6.63 -10.87
CA GLU A 23 10.29 -7.35 -9.58
C GLU A 23 11.33 -6.83 -8.58
N LYS A 24 12.50 -6.41 -9.06
CA LYS A 24 13.56 -5.81 -8.24
C LYS A 24 13.07 -4.55 -7.55
N ASP A 25 12.34 -3.69 -8.26
CA ASP A 25 11.80 -2.45 -7.70
C ASP A 25 10.67 -2.73 -6.72
N ILE A 26 9.80 -3.69 -7.01
CA ILE A 26 8.76 -4.15 -6.07
C ILE A 26 9.40 -4.64 -4.77
N LYS A 27 10.45 -5.46 -4.85
CA LYS A 27 11.20 -5.93 -3.68
C LYS A 27 11.85 -4.79 -2.90
N THR A 28 12.37 -3.77 -3.58
CA THR A 28 12.94 -2.58 -2.95
C THR A 28 11.87 -1.79 -2.18
N ILE A 29 10.68 -1.62 -2.77
CA ILE A 29 9.54 -0.97 -2.13
C ILE A 29 9.10 -1.74 -0.88
N LEU A 30 8.96 -3.06 -0.96
CA LEU A 30 8.62 -3.91 0.19
C LEU A 30 9.66 -3.80 1.31
N LYS A 31 10.96 -3.85 0.96
CA LYS A 31 12.06 -3.72 1.92
C LYS A 31 12.01 -2.37 2.63
N ALA A 32 11.69 -1.29 1.92
CA ALA A 32 11.50 0.04 2.52
C ALA A 32 10.35 0.04 3.54
N GLY A 33 9.21 -0.56 3.20
CA GLY A 33 8.10 -0.73 4.14
C GLY A 33 8.48 -1.48 5.40
N MET A 34 9.21 -2.57 5.25
CA MET A 34 9.68 -3.39 6.38
C MET A 34 10.77 -2.72 7.23
N SER A 35 11.37 -1.63 6.75
CA SER A 35 12.45 -0.92 7.45
C SER A 35 11.95 0.12 8.45
N GLY A 36 10.66 0.43 8.46
CA GLY A 36 10.08 1.37 9.41
C GLY A 36 10.02 0.83 10.84
N PRO A 37 9.99 1.71 11.85
CA PRO A 37 9.79 1.27 13.22
C PRO A 37 8.39 0.71 13.43
N THR A 38 8.26 -0.21 14.38
CA THR A 38 6.99 -0.75 14.85
C THR A 38 6.91 -0.71 16.37
N CYS A 39 5.71 -0.70 16.92
CA CYS A 39 5.49 -0.72 18.36
C CYS A 39 6.22 -1.93 18.97
N VAL A 40 7.09 -1.68 19.94
CA VAL A 40 7.97 -2.68 20.59
C VAL A 40 8.72 -3.60 19.60
N ASN A 41 8.99 -3.11 18.41
CA ASN A 41 9.62 -3.89 17.32
C ASN A 41 8.86 -5.19 16.98
N SER A 42 7.52 -5.15 17.09
CA SER A 42 6.65 -6.31 16.90
C SER A 42 6.56 -6.79 15.46
N LYS A 43 6.79 -5.89 14.49
CA LYS A 43 6.61 -6.17 13.05
C LYS A 43 5.23 -6.78 12.78
N ASP A 44 4.20 -6.15 13.36
CA ASP A 44 2.80 -6.56 13.37
C ASP A 44 2.05 -6.24 12.06
N TRP A 45 2.72 -6.41 10.95
CA TRP A 45 2.18 -6.24 9.61
C TRP A 45 2.54 -7.43 8.72
N SER A 46 1.75 -7.59 7.68
CA SER A 46 2.02 -8.44 6.53
C SER A 46 1.61 -7.72 5.25
N PHE A 47 2.13 -8.16 4.13
CA PHE A 47 1.91 -7.50 2.83
C PHE A 47 1.50 -8.52 1.78
N ILE A 48 0.44 -8.20 1.04
CA ILE A 48 0.01 -8.98 -0.12
C ILE A 48 0.25 -8.15 -1.36
N VAL A 49 1.10 -8.63 -2.26
CA VAL A 49 1.38 -7.99 -3.55
C VAL A 49 0.48 -8.59 -4.62
N VAL A 50 -0.21 -7.74 -5.35
CA VAL A 50 -1.16 -8.14 -6.40
C VAL A 50 -0.83 -7.42 -7.68
N ASP A 51 -0.57 -8.16 -8.75
CA ASP A 51 -0.36 -7.65 -10.12
C ASP A 51 -1.32 -8.27 -11.16
N ASP A 52 -2.14 -9.24 -10.74
CA ASP A 52 -3.17 -9.84 -11.58
C ASP A 52 -4.33 -8.85 -11.77
N PRO A 53 -4.63 -8.42 -13.03
CA PRO A 53 -5.71 -7.47 -13.30
C PRO A 53 -7.08 -7.92 -12.81
N GLU A 54 -7.36 -9.21 -12.82
CA GLU A 54 -8.64 -9.75 -12.35
C GLU A 54 -8.77 -9.61 -10.83
N VAL A 55 -7.70 -9.89 -10.09
CA VAL A 55 -7.68 -9.72 -8.63
C VAL A 55 -7.72 -8.23 -8.27
N LEU A 56 -6.99 -7.37 -8.98
CA LEU A 56 -7.05 -5.91 -8.81
C LEU A 56 -8.47 -5.37 -9.02
N HIS A 57 -9.20 -5.89 -10.02
CA HIS A 57 -10.59 -5.52 -10.23
C HIS A 57 -11.50 -5.94 -9.05
N LYS A 58 -11.31 -7.13 -8.50
CA LYS A 58 -12.04 -7.58 -7.30
C LYS A 58 -11.71 -6.73 -6.07
N MET A 59 -10.45 -6.31 -5.91
CA MET A 59 -10.06 -5.38 -4.84
C MET A 59 -10.75 -4.01 -5.00
N TYR A 60 -10.86 -3.52 -6.23
CA TYR A 60 -11.63 -2.31 -6.54
C TYR A 60 -13.10 -2.46 -6.15
N GLN A 61 -13.74 -3.54 -6.53
CA GLN A 61 -15.14 -3.81 -6.16
C GLN A 61 -15.33 -3.84 -4.64
N ALA A 62 -14.38 -4.42 -3.91
CA ALA A 62 -14.43 -4.50 -2.46
C ALA A 62 -14.26 -3.14 -1.77
N ASN A 63 -13.45 -2.23 -2.32
CA ASN A 63 -13.19 -0.90 -1.76
C ASN A 63 -14.10 0.21 -2.32
N GLY A 64 -14.75 -0.03 -3.45
CA GLY A 64 -15.66 0.93 -4.10
C GLY A 64 -14.95 1.99 -4.96
N VAL A 65 -15.73 2.96 -5.42
CA VAL A 65 -15.32 3.97 -6.42
C VAL A 65 -14.01 4.71 -6.12
N PRO A 66 -13.69 5.09 -4.88
CA PRO A 66 -12.41 5.75 -4.59
C PRO A 66 -11.18 4.91 -4.92
N ALA A 67 -11.33 3.59 -5.04
CA ALA A 67 -10.26 2.67 -5.39
C ALA A 67 -10.11 2.45 -6.91
N LYS A 68 -10.74 3.26 -7.75
CA LYS A 68 -10.63 3.20 -9.22
C LYS A 68 -9.19 3.11 -9.76
N PRO A 69 -8.17 3.74 -9.14
CA PRO A 69 -6.78 3.57 -9.58
C PRO A 69 -6.30 2.10 -9.67
N LEU A 70 -6.92 1.17 -8.94
CA LEU A 70 -6.61 -0.26 -9.03
C LEU A 70 -6.87 -0.86 -10.42
N LEU A 71 -7.75 -0.26 -11.22
CA LEU A 71 -8.07 -0.74 -12.56
C LEU A 71 -6.96 -0.47 -13.59
N GLU A 72 -6.03 0.44 -13.28
CA GLU A 72 -4.98 0.89 -14.21
C GLU A 72 -3.57 0.75 -13.65
N CYS A 73 -3.42 0.44 -12.35
CA CYS A 73 -2.10 0.34 -11.72
C CYS A 73 -1.32 -0.88 -12.23
N ALA A 74 0.01 -0.82 -12.10
CA ALA A 74 0.88 -1.95 -12.43
C ALA A 74 0.81 -3.06 -11.39
N PHE A 75 0.70 -2.68 -10.13
CA PHE A 75 0.51 -3.59 -8.99
C PHE A 75 -0.06 -2.82 -7.80
N ALA A 76 -0.56 -3.55 -6.83
CA ALA A 76 -0.98 -3.01 -5.56
C ALA A 76 -0.40 -3.80 -4.40
N ILE A 77 -0.27 -3.18 -3.25
CA ILE A 77 0.08 -3.83 -1.99
C ILE A 77 -1.08 -3.62 -1.02
N LEU A 78 -1.66 -4.71 -0.54
CA LEU A 78 -2.54 -4.71 0.62
C LEU A 78 -1.68 -4.86 1.87
N ILE A 79 -1.69 -3.83 2.71
CA ILE A 79 -1.06 -3.86 4.03
C ILE A 79 -2.09 -4.41 5.01
N CYS A 80 -1.71 -5.46 5.74
CA CYS A 80 -2.52 -6.05 6.80
C CYS A 80 -1.84 -5.87 8.16
N GLY A 81 -2.62 -5.60 9.19
CA GLY A 81 -2.20 -5.81 10.57
C GLY A 81 -2.17 -7.29 10.89
N ASP A 82 -1.25 -7.71 11.74
CA ASP A 82 -1.12 -9.09 12.22
C ASP A 82 -1.25 -9.12 13.74
N TYR A 83 -2.43 -9.48 14.23
CA TYR A 83 -2.71 -9.54 15.66
C TYR A 83 -1.90 -10.62 16.39
N SER A 84 -1.40 -11.63 15.68
CA SER A 84 -0.54 -12.67 16.28
C SER A 84 0.83 -12.14 16.69
N LYS A 85 1.29 -11.06 16.06
CA LYS A 85 2.57 -10.39 16.35
C LYS A 85 2.40 -9.09 17.13
N ALA A 86 1.16 -8.59 17.25
CA ALA A 86 0.88 -7.28 17.84
C ALA A 86 1.23 -7.22 19.32
N PHE A 87 1.47 -6.00 19.80
CA PHE A 87 1.69 -5.73 21.21
C PHE A 87 0.48 -6.19 22.02
N LYS A 88 0.71 -7.09 23.00
CA LYS A 88 -0.35 -7.78 23.73
C LYS A 88 -1.31 -6.85 24.50
N PHE A 89 -0.86 -5.65 24.89
CA PHE A 89 -1.67 -4.68 25.63
C PHE A 89 -2.45 -3.72 24.74
N SER A 90 -2.09 -3.61 23.47
CA SER A 90 -2.82 -2.81 22.47
C SER A 90 -2.54 -3.31 21.06
N LYS A 91 -3.42 -4.13 20.55
CA LYS A 91 -3.26 -4.74 19.22
C LYS A 91 -3.44 -3.75 18.07
N ASP A 92 -4.15 -2.64 18.31
CA ASP A 92 -4.49 -1.66 17.28
C ASP A 92 -3.33 -0.74 16.86
N TYR A 93 -2.15 -0.89 17.48
CA TYR A 93 -0.93 -0.24 16.99
C TYR A 93 -0.58 -0.61 15.54
N PHE A 94 -1.14 -1.69 15.00
CA PHE A 94 -1.00 -2.00 13.58
C PHE A 94 -1.44 -0.83 12.67
N ALA A 95 -2.40 -0.03 13.11
CA ALA A 95 -2.86 1.13 12.37
C ALA A 95 -1.74 2.18 12.19
N VAL A 96 -0.94 2.39 13.23
CA VAL A 96 0.25 3.25 13.20
C VAL A 96 1.37 2.58 12.41
N ASP A 97 1.70 1.35 12.75
CA ASP A 97 2.83 0.62 12.18
C ASP A 97 2.64 0.35 10.67
N GLY A 98 1.43 0.02 10.26
CA GLY A 98 1.06 -0.12 8.86
C GLY A 98 1.14 1.19 8.07
N SER A 99 0.79 2.31 8.71
CA SER A 99 0.90 3.64 8.09
C SER A 99 2.35 4.06 7.88
N ILE A 100 3.22 3.76 8.84
CA ILE A 100 4.67 3.99 8.72
C ILE A 100 5.24 3.17 7.56
N ALA A 101 4.92 1.88 7.51
CA ALA A 101 5.33 1.00 6.43
C ALA A 101 4.87 1.51 5.06
N GLY A 102 3.60 1.88 4.95
CA GLY A 102 3.02 2.41 3.72
C GLY A 102 3.69 3.70 3.25
N GLN A 103 3.98 4.63 4.15
CA GLN A 103 4.67 5.87 3.79
C GLN A 103 6.09 5.61 3.29
N ASN A 104 6.82 4.69 3.91
CA ASN A 104 8.14 4.29 3.41
C ASN A 104 8.07 3.68 2.00
N MET A 105 7.06 2.84 1.75
CA MET A 105 6.84 2.26 0.41
C MET A 105 6.57 3.36 -0.64
N ILE A 106 5.73 4.34 -0.31
CA ILE A 106 5.38 5.46 -1.18
C ILE A 106 6.62 6.29 -1.53
N LEU A 107 7.45 6.60 -0.54
CA LEU A 107 8.67 7.38 -0.76
C LEU A 107 9.71 6.60 -1.57
N ALA A 108 9.89 5.31 -1.29
CA ALA A 108 10.79 4.45 -2.05
C ALA A 108 10.35 4.36 -3.52
N ALA A 109 9.06 4.12 -3.77
CA ALA A 109 8.50 4.08 -5.12
C ALA A 109 8.76 5.39 -5.87
N TRP A 110 8.47 6.53 -5.23
CA TRP A 110 8.67 7.85 -5.82
C TRP A 110 10.13 8.10 -6.21
N SER A 111 11.07 7.70 -5.37
CA SER A 111 12.51 7.82 -5.68
C SER A 111 12.96 6.98 -6.86
N LEU A 112 12.19 5.93 -7.21
CA LEU A 112 12.40 5.06 -8.37
C LEU A 112 11.62 5.52 -9.62
N GLY A 113 10.92 6.66 -9.56
CA GLY A 113 10.07 7.14 -10.64
C GLY A 113 8.70 6.45 -10.73
N ILE A 114 8.32 5.70 -9.69
CA ILE A 114 7.05 4.98 -9.61
C ILE A 114 6.07 5.81 -8.78
N GLY A 115 4.93 6.14 -9.38
CA GLY A 115 3.84 6.83 -8.70
C GLY A 115 3.03 5.89 -7.82
N SER A 116 2.31 6.47 -6.87
CA SER A 116 1.43 5.70 -5.99
C SER A 116 0.24 6.52 -5.50
N VAL A 117 -0.79 5.81 -5.03
CA VAL A 117 -1.90 6.41 -4.31
C VAL A 117 -2.36 5.50 -3.17
N TRP A 118 -2.58 6.11 -2.03
CA TRP A 118 -3.14 5.46 -0.84
C TRP A 118 -4.65 5.29 -0.98
N LEU A 119 -5.14 4.08 -0.79
CA LEU A 119 -6.56 3.74 -0.82
C LEU A 119 -6.98 3.26 0.57
N GLY A 120 -7.74 4.10 1.27
CA GLY A 120 -8.19 3.82 2.62
C GLY A 120 -9.06 2.57 2.69
N THR A 121 -8.77 1.69 3.66
CA THR A 121 -9.52 0.48 3.93
C THR A 121 -9.96 0.47 5.39
N TRP A 122 -9.07 0.22 6.36
CA TRP A 122 -9.35 0.43 7.76
C TRP A 122 -9.46 1.95 8.07
N PRO A 123 -10.38 2.43 8.94
CA PRO A 123 -11.32 1.70 9.77
C PRO A 123 -12.72 1.48 9.15
N GLN A 124 -12.88 1.58 7.85
CA GLN A 124 -14.15 1.30 7.19
C GLN A 124 -14.37 -0.21 7.13
N MET A 125 -15.13 -0.73 8.07
CA MET A 125 -15.21 -2.18 8.31
C MET A 125 -15.85 -2.96 7.18
N ASP A 126 -16.76 -2.35 6.39
CA ASP A 126 -17.27 -2.94 5.16
C ASP A 126 -16.16 -3.26 4.15
N ARG A 127 -15.20 -2.36 3.97
CA ARG A 127 -14.02 -2.56 3.13
C ARG A 127 -13.06 -3.58 3.73
N VAL A 128 -12.82 -3.51 5.03
CA VAL A 128 -11.98 -4.49 5.76
C VAL A 128 -12.51 -5.91 5.57
N PHE A 129 -13.79 -6.13 5.80
CA PHE A 129 -14.41 -7.45 5.64
C PHE A 129 -14.42 -7.92 4.18
N ALA A 130 -14.68 -7.03 3.23
CA ALA A 130 -14.67 -7.38 1.81
C ALA A 130 -13.28 -7.82 1.32
N GLN A 131 -12.22 -7.12 1.73
CA GLN A 131 -10.84 -7.51 1.42
C GLN A 131 -10.44 -8.82 2.13
N SER A 132 -10.81 -8.97 3.40
CA SER A 132 -10.57 -10.21 4.15
C SER A 132 -11.20 -11.42 3.47
N LYS A 133 -12.43 -11.28 2.98
CA LYS A 133 -13.14 -12.33 2.25
C LYS A 133 -12.48 -12.64 0.91
N LEU A 134 -12.06 -11.62 0.18
CA LEU A 134 -11.41 -11.78 -1.13
C LEU A 134 -10.15 -12.63 -1.04
N PHE A 135 -9.33 -12.41 -0.03
CA PHE A 135 -8.05 -13.10 0.17
C PHE A 135 -8.13 -14.28 1.15
N ASP A 136 -9.33 -14.62 1.63
CA ASP A 136 -9.53 -15.68 2.62
C ASP A 136 -8.58 -15.53 3.84
N LEU A 137 -8.53 -14.32 4.38
CA LEU A 137 -7.62 -14.00 5.49
C LEU A 137 -8.11 -14.62 6.80
N PRO A 138 -7.20 -15.15 7.63
CA PRO A 138 -7.55 -15.55 8.98
C PRO A 138 -7.95 -14.33 9.84
N ASN A 139 -8.67 -14.56 10.94
CA ASN A 139 -9.24 -13.51 11.78
C ASN A 139 -8.20 -12.60 12.45
N ASP A 140 -6.96 -13.02 12.55
CA ASP A 140 -5.85 -12.24 13.11
C ASP A 140 -5.14 -11.37 12.06
N GLN A 141 -5.52 -11.43 10.81
CA GLN A 141 -5.02 -10.58 9.72
C GLN A 141 -6.06 -9.51 9.37
N ILE A 142 -5.73 -8.25 9.58
CA ILE A 142 -6.66 -7.13 9.44
C ILE A 142 -6.24 -6.25 8.26
N PRO A 143 -7.01 -6.19 7.17
CA PRO A 143 -6.76 -5.25 6.09
C PRO A 143 -6.67 -3.81 6.61
N HIS A 144 -5.55 -3.16 6.33
CA HIS A 144 -5.24 -1.81 6.82
C HIS A 144 -5.43 -0.76 5.71
N SER A 145 -4.76 -0.98 4.58
CA SER A 145 -4.77 -0.05 3.45
C SER A 145 -4.32 -0.76 2.19
N ILE A 146 -4.67 -0.19 1.06
CA ILE A 146 -4.15 -0.59 -0.24
C ILE A 146 -3.35 0.58 -0.81
N ILE A 147 -2.18 0.29 -1.35
CA ILE A 147 -1.42 1.27 -2.13
C ILE A 147 -1.32 0.75 -3.55
N ALA A 148 -1.83 1.53 -4.51
CA ALA A 148 -1.71 1.24 -5.92
C ALA A 148 -0.44 1.92 -6.46
N PHE A 149 0.34 1.20 -7.27
CA PHE A 149 1.61 1.64 -7.83
C PHE A 149 1.65 1.49 -9.34
N GLY A 150 2.36 2.39 -9.99
CA GLY A 150 2.61 2.35 -11.44
C GLY A 150 3.35 3.57 -11.92
N TYR A 151 3.80 3.55 -13.16
CA TYR A 151 4.41 4.74 -13.76
C TYR A 151 3.33 5.78 -14.06
N PRO A 152 3.53 7.06 -13.67
CA PRO A 152 2.57 8.13 -13.93
C PRO A 152 2.26 8.25 -15.43
N LEU A 153 0.98 8.43 -15.78
CA LEU A 153 0.55 8.61 -17.17
C LEU A 153 1.08 9.92 -17.75
N ASP A 154 1.02 11.01 -16.97
CA ASP A 154 1.46 12.33 -17.35
C ASP A 154 2.77 12.71 -16.66
N GLU A 155 3.51 13.64 -17.28
CA GLU A 155 4.67 14.27 -16.64
C GLU A 155 4.24 14.91 -15.31
N ILE A 156 5.08 14.74 -14.32
CA ILE A 156 4.82 15.20 -12.96
C ILE A 156 4.98 16.72 -12.94
N LYS A 157 3.87 17.47 -12.95
CA LYS A 157 3.91 18.91 -12.67
C LYS A 157 4.29 19.15 -11.21
N GLU A 158 5.16 20.11 -10.96
CA GLU A 158 5.54 20.50 -9.60
C GLU A 158 4.30 20.89 -8.78
N LYS A 159 4.35 20.63 -7.48
CA LYS A 159 3.32 21.11 -6.55
C LYS A 159 3.47 22.64 -6.44
N GLU A 160 2.37 23.35 -6.65
CA GLU A 160 2.25 24.75 -6.23
C GLU A 160 2.26 24.87 -4.70
#